data_cbc91d39e12e5e985740374ad3bf4425
#
_entry.id   cbc91d39e12e5e985740374ad3bf4425
#
_cell.length_a   1.000
_cell.length_b   1.000
_cell.length_c   1.000
_cell.angle_alpha   90.00
_cell.angle_beta   90.00
_cell.angle_gamma   90.00
#
_symmetry.space_group_name_H-M   'P 1'
#
loop_
_entity.id
_entity.type
_entity.pdbx_description
1 polymer ?
#
loop_
_entity_poly.entity_id
_entity_poly.type
_entity_poly.pdbx_seq_one_letter_code
_entity_poly.pdbx_strand_id
1 'polypeptide(L)'
;MTNKHTIILQPSGRRGQVDKGTSIRAAARDLGVEIESICAENATCGKCMVLIEEGRFEKYNIDSKRENLSPVGTEERAYLLRRPKLLKDKGWEIGQVRLSCQCKVLGDVLINVPEESRGNKQIVRKSARERTIEIKPSVRKYYVSMSPPNLERPIADWERLAKGLETSMGLVRRGEENLPRWFDLDIDYQCLRTLSSTLREAKWNVTVSVWQDKEVIEVQAGYVEDSYGAAVDIGSTTVALYLCNLRTGELLAAESEMNPQIVYGEDVMSRIQYTIEHEDGLEKLHKAVIATLNKLLKQAVKSANMSLRAQAKQSSVEQEEIASGKERPRNDITVEEILEMVLVGNSTMHHLLLNLH
;
A
#
# COMPACT_ATOMS: atom_id res chain seq x y z
N MET A 1 9.39 -30.95 31.24
CA MET A 1 10.60 -30.12 31.09
C MET A 1 10.43 -29.39 29.79
N THR A 2 10.32 -28.06 29.83
CA THR A 2 10.10 -27.23 28.64
C THR A 2 11.35 -27.28 27.76
N ASN A 3 11.20 -27.88 26.58
CA ASN A 3 12.27 -28.10 25.62
C ASN A 3 12.52 -26.84 24.77
N LYS A 4 12.64 -25.67 25.45
CA LYS A 4 12.84 -24.37 24.82
C LYS A 4 14.30 -23.93 24.93
N HIS A 5 14.79 -23.32 23.86
CA HIS A 5 16.15 -22.82 23.73
C HIS A 5 16.15 -21.35 23.38
N THR A 6 17.17 -20.64 23.87
CA THR A 6 17.34 -19.20 23.59
C THR A 6 18.01 -19.01 22.24
N ILE A 7 17.39 -18.24 21.37
CA ILE A 7 17.99 -17.75 20.13
C ILE A 7 18.19 -16.24 20.22
N ILE A 8 19.34 -15.76 19.75
CA ILE A 8 19.69 -14.35 19.68
C ILE A 8 20.09 -14.04 18.24
N LEU A 9 19.50 -12.99 17.67
CA LEU A 9 19.69 -12.58 16.29
C LEU A 9 20.42 -11.24 16.23
N GLN A 10 21.62 -11.25 15.71
CA GLN A 10 22.44 -10.05 15.48
C GLN A 10 22.32 -9.59 14.02
N PRO A 11 22.42 -8.29 13.71
CA PRO A 11 22.70 -7.17 14.62
C PRO A 11 21.43 -6.58 15.28
N SER A 12 20.24 -7.15 15.01
CA SER A 12 18.97 -6.61 15.55
C SER A 12 18.89 -6.65 17.09
N GLY A 13 19.68 -7.52 17.72
CA GLY A 13 19.63 -7.76 19.17
C GLY A 13 18.35 -8.46 19.63
N ARG A 14 17.47 -8.90 18.70
CA ARG A 14 16.25 -9.62 19.04
C ARG A 14 16.59 -10.98 19.62
N ARG A 15 15.89 -11.35 20.67
CA ARG A 15 16.08 -12.61 21.40
C ARG A 15 14.75 -13.18 21.87
N GLY A 16 14.68 -14.49 21.98
CA GLY A 16 13.52 -15.19 22.50
C GLY A 16 13.77 -16.65 22.74
N GLN A 17 12.78 -17.34 23.29
CA GLN A 17 12.80 -18.78 23.49
C GLN A 17 11.97 -19.45 22.41
N VAL A 18 12.55 -20.48 21.78
CA VAL A 18 11.93 -21.28 20.72
C VAL A 18 11.93 -22.75 21.08
N ASP A 19 10.97 -23.48 20.56
CA ASP A 19 10.90 -24.91 20.78
C ASP A 19 12.02 -25.66 20.03
N LYS A 20 12.55 -26.70 20.63
CA LYS A 20 13.57 -27.56 20.00
C LYS A 20 13.07 -28.08 18.65
N GLY A 21 13.87 -27.91 17.60
CA GLY A 21 13.52 -28.32 16.24
C GLY A 21 12.91 -27.24 15.39
N THR A 22 12.63 -26.04 15.92
CA THR A 22 12.21 -24.87 15.14
C THR A 22 13.33 -24.44 14.18
N SER A 23 13.01 -24.13 12.91
CA SER A 23 14.02 -23.61 11.99
C SER A 23 14.46 -22.20 12.42
N ILE A 24 15.72 -21.83 12.16
CA ILE A 24 16.22 -20.48 12.46
C ILE A 24 15.36 -19.42 11.77
N ARG A 25 14.90 -19.68 10.55
CA ARG A 25 14.03 -18.75 9.81
C ARG A 25 12.68 -18.54 10.47
N ALA A 26 12.03 -19.63 10.91
CA ALA A 26 10.76 -19.53 11.64
C ALA A 26 10.95 -18.78 12.96
N ALA A 27 11.99 -19.11 13.71
CA ALA A 27 12.34 -18.41 14.95
C ALA A 27 12.61 -16.91 14.73
N ALA A 28 13.33 -16.56 13.66
CA ALA A 28 13.60 -15.18 13.30
C ALA A 28 12.31 -14.41 12.98
N ARG A 29 11.41 -15.01 12.21
CA ARG A 29 10.11 -14.44 11.87
C ARG A 29 9.25 -14.16 13.12
N ASP A 30 9.18 -15.14 14.03
CA ASP A 30 8.41 -15.03 15.28
C ASP A 30 8.98 -13.92 16.20
N LEU A 31 10.27 -13.64 16.10
CA LEU A 31 10.96 -12.56 16.80
C LEU A 31 10.95 -11.23 16.04
N GLY A 32 10.29 -11.17 14.88
CA GLY A 32 10.20 -9.95 14.07
C GLY A 32 11.51 -9.59 13.36
N VAL A 33 12.36 -10.59 13.07
CA VAL A 33 13.57 -10.45 12.23
C VAL A 33 13.32 -11.13 10.90
N GLU A 34 13.31 -10.33 9.84
CA GLU A 34 13.09 -10.81 8.49
C GLU A 34 14.39 -11.34 7.91
N ILE A 35 14.39 -12.61 7.49
CA ILE A 35 15.46 -13.24 6.72
C ILE A 35 14.92 -13.54 5.34
N GLU A 36 15.56 -12.97 4.31
CA GLU A 36 15.13 -13.10 2.91
C GLU A 36 15.15 -14.57 2.48
N SER A 37 14.08 -15.03 1.81
CA SER A 37 14.01 -16.35 1.17
C SER A 37 13.06 -16.27 -0.02
N ILE A 38 13.53 -16.71 -1.18
CA ILE A 38 12.77 -16.66 -2.44
C ILE A 38 12.52 -18.05 -3.04
N CYS A 39 12.90 -19.12 -2.34
CA CYS A 39 12.80 -20.49 -2.86
C CYS A 39 11.85 -21.40 -2.06
N ALA A 40 10.90 -20.82 -1.32
CA ALA A 40 9.94 -21.57 -0.50
C ALA A 40 10.63 -22.67 0.35
N GLU A 41 11.78 -22.34 0.98
CA GLU A 41 12.57 -23.22 1.84
C GLU A 41 13.23 -24.43 1.15
N ASN A 42 13.28 -24.45 -0.18
CA ASN A 42 13.87 -25.55 -0.97
C ASN A 42 15.41 -25.51 -1.07
N ALA A 43 16.09 -24.74 -0.24
CA ALA A 43 17.55 -24.62 -0.18
C ALA A 43 18.24 -24.26 -1.52
N THR A 44 17.53 -23.61 -2.47
CA THR A 44 18.05 -23.36 -3.81
C THR A 44 18.52 -21.93 -4.05
N CYS A 45 17.99 -20.92 -3.31
CA CYS A 45 18.32 -19.51 -3.54
C CYS A 45 19.51 -19.00 -2.73
N GLY A 46 19.72 -19.50 -1.51
CA GLY A 46 20.77 -19.10 -0.58
C GLY A 46 20.63 -17.70 0.01
N LYS A 47 19.50 -17.04 -0.22
CA LYS A 47 19.21 -15.70 0.34
C LYS A 47 19.06 -15.73 1.88
N CYS A 48 18.75 -16.89 2.42
CA CYS A 48 18.55 -17.11 3.85
C CYS A 48 19.83 -17.55 4.59
N MET A 49 21.02 -17.29 4.06
CA MET A 49 22.27 -17.62 4.74
C MET A 49 22.42 -16.82 6.04
N VAL A 50 22.86 -17.51 7.09
CA VAL A 50 23.16 -16.95 8.40
C VAL A 50 24.49 -17.50 8.91
N LEU A 51 25.14 -16.75 9.80
CA LEU A 51 26.39 -17.14 10.43
C LEU A 51 26.14 -17.53 11.88
N ILE A 52 26.77 -18.59 12.31
CA ILE A 52 26.74 -19.06 13.68
C ILE A 52 27.92 -18.45 14.43
N GLU A 53 27.62 -17.67 15.45
CA GLU A 53 28.63 -17.14 16.37
C GLU A 53 28.89 -18.13 17.48
N GLU A 54 30.13 -18.65 17.57
CA GLU A 54 30.51 -19.64 18.59
C GLU A 54 31.21 -18.94 19.73
N GLY A 55 30.89 -19.36 20.95
CA GLY A 55 31.51 -18.86 22.18
C GLY A 55 30.56 -18.73 23.35
N ARG A 56 31.14 -18.33 24.48
CA ARG A 56 30.35 -17.94 25.66
C ARG A 56 30.06 -16.47 25.66
N PHE A 57 28.78 -16.14 25.61
CA PHE A 57 28.31 -14.76 25.59
C PHE A 57 27.73 -14.37 26.95
N GLU A 58 28.60 -13.83 27.83
CA GLU A 58 28.20 -13.46 29.20
C GLU A 58 27.04 -12.51 29.28
N LYS A 59 26.99 -11.53 28.36
CA LYS A 59 25.88 -10.55 28.24
C LYS A 59 24.51 -11.21 28.14
N TYR A 60 24.46 -12.38 27.54
CA TYR A 60 23.21 -13.12 27.28
C TYR A 60 23.09 -14.40 28.11
N ASN A 61 24.16 -14.75 28.83
CA ASN A 61 24.32 -15.98 29.62
C ASN A 61 24.04 -17.25 28.81
N ILE A 62 24.58 -17.33 27.58
CA ILE A 62 24.47 -18.47 26.69
C ILE A 62 25.85 -18.97 26.26
N ASP A 63 25.93 -20.28 25.97
CA ASP A 63 27.07 -20.95 25.34
C ASP A 63 26.61 -21.40 23.93
N SER A 64 26.95 -20.61 22.92
CA SER A 64 26.55 -20.84 21.53
C SER A 64 27.58 -21.72 20.83
N LYS A 65 27.11 -22.85 20.28
CA LYS A 65 27.96 -23.86 19.59
C LYS A 65 27.22 -24.38 18.35
N ARG A 66 27.98 -24.88 17.37
CA ARG A 66 27.42 -25.53 16.16
C ARG A 66 26.59 -26.76 16.50
N GLU A 67 26.95 -27.49 17.57
CA GLU A 67 26.24 -28.67 18.05
C GLU A 67 24.83 -28.32 18.60
N ASN A 68 24.58 -27.06 18.92
CA ASN A 68 23.27 -26.54 19.33
C ASN A 68 22.31 -26.40 18.14
N LEU A 69 22.73 -26.83 16.96
CA LEU A 69 21.96 -26.82 15.73
C LEU A 69 21.89 -28.19 15.08
N SER A 70 20.91 -28.41 14.21
CA SER A 70 20.83 -29.66 13.44
C SER A 70 22.06 -29.81 12.54
N PRO A 71 22.50 -31.06 12.26
CA PRO A 71 23.55 -31.32 11.29
C PRO A 71 23.25 -30.69 9.93
N VAL A 72 24.31 -30.36 9.17
CA VAL A 72 24.18 -29.83 7.81
C VAL A 72 23.53 -30.87 6.92
N GLY A 73 22.33 -30.59 6.43
CA GLY A 73 21.58 -31.48 5.55
C GLY A 73 22.22 -31.66 4.17
N THR A 74 21.81 -32.68 3.45
CA THR A 74 22.36 -33.02 2.13
C THR A 74 22.19 -31.91 1.12
N GLU A 75 21.00 -31.30 1.06
CA GLU A 75 20.64 -30.19 0.14
C GLU A 75 21.39 -28.92 0.51
N GLU A 76 21.41 -28.55 1.78
CA GLU A 76 22.18 -27.43 2.30
C GLU A 76 23.67 -27.56 1.96
N ARG A 77 24.24 -28.72 2.19
CA ARG A 77 25.65 -29.03 1.88
C ARG A 77 25.91 -28.92 0.37
N ALA A 78 25.05 -29.52 -0.45
CA ALA A 78 25.16 -29.46 -1.90
C ALA A 78 25.11 -28.02 -2.42
N TYR A 79 24.23 -27.20 -1.84
CA TYR A 79 24.14 -25.78 -2.18
C TYR A 79 25.44 -25.03 -1.85
N LEU A 80 25.96 -25.18 -0.64
CA LEU A 80 27.17 -24.51 -0.16
C LEU A 80 28.42 -24.95 -0.96
N LEU A 81 28.54 -26.24 -1.26
CA LEU A 81 29.65 -26.77 -2.06
C LEU A 81 29.69 -26.27 -3.52
N ARG A 82 28.53 -25.92 -4.10
CA ARG A 82 28.47 -25.35 -5.46
C ARG A 82 28.95 -23.90 -5.51
N ARG A 83 29.26 -23.27 -4.40
CA ARG A 83 29.66 -21.85 -4.30
C ARG A 83 30.97 -21.64 -3.52
N PRO A 84 32.05 -22.35 -3.87
CA PRO A 84 33.30 -22.27 -3.13
C PRO A 84 33.93 -20.87 -3.20
N LYS A 85 33.71 -20.12 -4.29
CA LYS A 85 34.20 -18.77 -4.44
C LYS A 85 33.55 -17.82 -3.44
N LEU A 86 32.22 -17.90 -3.26
CA LEU A 86 31.50 -17.08 -2.28
C LEU A 86 31.99 -17.34 -0.85
N LEU A 87 32.18 -18.59 -0.48
CA LEU A 87 32.67 -18.96 0.86
C LEU A 87 34.09 -18.45 1.07
N LYS A 88 34.95 -18.60 0.07
CA LYS A 88 36.36 -18.15 0.13
C LYS A 88 36.46 -16.62 0.20
N ASP A 89 35.73 -15.90 -0.64
CA ASP A 89 35.76 -14.43 -0.71
C ASP A 89 35.25 -13.81 0.60
N LYS A 90 34.33 -14.48 1.29
CA LYS A 90 33.78 -14.05 2.58
C LYS A 90 34.52 -14.61 3.80
N GLY A 91 35.44 -15.54 3.60
CA GLY A 91 36.14 -16.25 4.70
C GLY A 91 35.21 -17.14 5.52
N TRP A 92 34.16 -17.69 4.94
CA TRP A 92 33.15 -18.49 5.62
C TRP A 92 33.42 -19.99 5.45
N GLU A 93 33.15 -20.75 6.52
CA GLU A 93 33.27 -22.21 6.51
C GLU A 93 31.90 -22.88 6.53
N ILE A 94 31.82 -24.08 5.90
CA ILE A 94 30.62 -24.93 6.00
C ILE A 94 30.44 -25.36 7.44
N GLY A 95 29.25 -25.16 7.99
CA GLY A 95 28.96 -25.39 9.41
C GLY A 95 28.93 -24.10 10.22
N GLN A 96 29.78 -23.12 9.90
CA GLN A 96 29.62 -21.73 10.39
C GLN A 96 28.54 -21.02 9.62
N VAL A 97 28.52 -21.16 8.30
CA VAL A 97 27.42 -20.68 7.44
C VAL A 97 26.35 -21.76 7.33
N ARG A 98 25.12 -21.35 7.55
CA ARG A 98 23.94 -22.24 7.49
C ARG A 98 22.84 -21.59 6.65
N LEU A 99 21.99 -22.40 6.06
CA LEU A 99 20.73 -21.95 5.47
C LEU A 99 19.66 -21.94 6.57
N SER A 100 19.18 -20.76 6.96
CA SER A 100 18.24 -20.62 8.09
C SER A 100 16.93 -21.38 7.91
N CYS A 101 16.51 -21.63 6.66
CA CYS A 101 15.33 -22.44 6.35
C CYS A 101 15.54 -23.94 6.62
N GLN A 102 16.77 -24.45 6.52
CA GLN A 102 17.11 -25.87 6.72
C GLN A 102 17.65 -26.16 8.13
N CYS A 103 18.22 -25.15 8.77
CA CYS A 103 18.88 -25.30 10.05
C CYS A 103 17.90 -25.17 11.22
N LYS A 104 17.84 -26.22 12.09
CA LYS A 104 16.95 -26.27 13.24
C LYS A 104 17.70 -26.02 14.55
N VAL A 105 17.07 -25.33 15.48
CA VAL A 105 17.58 -25.02 16.81
C VAL A 105 17.43 -26.21 17.73
N LEU A 106 18.54 -26.68 18.35
CA LEU A 106 18.59 -27.79 19.28
C LEU A 106 19.13 -27.40 20.65
N GLY A 107 19.71 -26.20 20.76
CA GLY A 107 20.28 -25.63 21.98
C GLY A 107 20.36 -24.11 21.87
N ASP A 108 20.91 -23.45 22.88
CA ASP A 108 21.06 -22.00 22.90
C ASP A 108 22.06 -21.54 21.83
N VAL A 109 21.70 -20.48 21.05
CA VAL A 109 22.51 -20.08 19.89
C VAL A 109 22.44 -18.58 19.63
N LEU A 110 23.60 -18.02 19.23
CA LEU A 110 23.72 -16.67 18.70
C LEU A 110 23.95 -16.72 17.19
N ILE A 111 23.07 -16.10 16.46
CA ILE A 111 23.04 -16.08 15.00
C ILE A 111 23.31 -14.66 14.51
N ASN A 112 24.27 -14.51 13.61
CA ASN A 112 24.46 -13.28 12.85
C ASN A 112 23.74 -13.39 11.49
N VAL A 113 22.85 -12.46 11.23
CA VAL A 113 22.15 -12.34 9.96
C VAL A 113 22.93 -11.34 9.10
N PRO A 114 23.65 -11.78 8.05
CA PRO A 114 24.40 -10.90 7.15
C PRO A 114 23.48 -9.90 6.48
N GLU A 115 24.02 -8.76 6.06
CA GLU A 115 23.27 -7.70 5.41
C GLU A 115 22.53 -8.18 4.15
N GLU A 116 23.17 -9.06 3.39
CA GLU A 116 22.61 -9.63 2.16
C GLU A 116 21.44 -10.61 2.41
N SER A 117 21.31 -11.12 3.64
CA SER A 117 20.23 -12.02 4.05
C SER A 117 19.14 -11.34 4.87
N ARG A 118 19.35 -10.08 5.23
CA ARG A 118 18.30 -9.31 5.87
C ARG A 118 17.28 -8.96 4.81
N GLY A 119 16.04 -9.34 5.04
CA GLY A 119 14.94 -8.74 4.30
C GLY A 119 15.11 -7.23 4.41
N ASN A 120 15.46 -6.59 3.32
CA ASN A 120 15.42 -5.16 3.28
C ASN A 120 14.00 -4.78 3.69
N LYS A 121 13.83 -4.13 4.84
CA LYS A 121 12.81 -3.11 4.91
C LYS A 121 13.18 -2.18 3.75
N GLN A 122 12.69 -2.48 2.58
CA GLN A 122 12.50 -1.45 1.60
C GLN A 122 11.57 -0.46 2.29
N ILE A 123 12.20 0.45 3.04
CA ILE A 123 11.67 1.79 3.13
C ILE A 123 11.67 2.18 1.66
N VAL A 124 10.55 1.94 1.00
CA VAL A 124 10.27 2.50 -0.30
C VAL A 124 10.03 3.99 -0.04
N ARG A 125 11.07 4.68 0.39
CA ARG A 125 11.31 6.06 0.03
C ARG A 125 11.73 6.01 -1.44
N LYS A 126 10.82 5.62 -2.30
CA LYS A 126 10.77 6.22 -3.62
C LYS A 126 10.42 7.67 -3.34
N SER A 127 11.46 8.47 -3.06
CA SER A 127 11.37 9.91 -3.29
C SER A 127 10.82 9.99 -4.70
N ALA A 128 9.57 10.46 -4.83
CA ALA A 128 9.04 10.79 -6.12
C ALA A 128 10.09 11.71 -6.73
N ARG A 129 10.76 11.26 -7.79
CA ARG A 129 11.62 12.15 -8.55
C ARG A 129 10.67 13.24 -9.00
N GLU A 130 10.88 14.45 -8.52
CA GLU A 130 10.14 15.62 -8.94
C GLU A 130 10.36 15.78 -10.45
N ARG A 131 9.53 15.12 -11.22
CA ARG A 131 9.35 15.42 -12.63
C ARG A 131 8.24 16.45 -12.68
N THR A 132 8.49 17.55 -13.32
CA THR A 132 7.44 18.51 -13.67
C THR A 132 6.47 17.79 -14.61
N ILE A 133 5.37 17.27 -14.07
CA ILE A 133 4.33 16.57 -14.82
C ILE A 133 3.19 17.55 -14.97
N GLU A 134 2.70 17.71 -16.18
CA GLU A 134 1.45 18.44 -16.41
C GLU A 134 0.29 17.69 -15.73
N ILE A 135 -0.38 18.34 -14.79
CA ILE A 135 -1.46 17.74 -14.03
C ILE A 135 -2.71 17.69 -14.89
N LYS A 136 -3.12 16.47 -15.26
CA LYS A 136 -4.35 16.21 -16.03
C LYS A 136 -5.16 15.11 -15.30
N PRO A 137 -5.87 15.46 -14.22
CA PRO A 137 -6.66 14.49 -13.48
C PRO A 137 -7.81 13.98 -14.35
N SER A 138 -8.15 12.69 -14.19
CA SER A 138 -9.32 12.11 -14.87
C SER A 138 -10.62 12.62 -14.25
N VAL A 139 -10.61 13.05 -12.99
CA VAL A 139 -11.74 13.64 -12.28
C VAL A 139 -11.48 15.12 -12.07
N ARG A 140 -12.44 15.95 -12.51
CA ARG A 140 -12.40 17.40 -12.31
C ARG A 140 -13.61 17.87 -11.55
N LYS A 141 -13.43 18.87 -10.68
CA LYS A 141 -14.51 19.51 -9.92
C LYS A 141 -14.95 20.81 -10.58
N TYR A 142 -16.25 20.97 -10.67
CA TYR A 142 -16.90 22.18 -11.21
C TYR A 142 -17.90 22.71 -10.20
N TYR A 143 -17.77 23.98 -9.83
CA TYR A 143 -18.78 24.64 -9.01
C TYR A 143 -19.92 25.16 -9.89
N VAL A 144 -21.15 24.80 -9.52
CA VAL A 144 -22.35 25.14 -10.26
C VAL A 144 -23.34 25.82 -9.33
N SER A 145 -23.74 27.05 -9.70
CA SER A 145 -24.80 27.78 -9.04
C SER A 145 -26.02 27.85 -9.97
N MET A 146 -27.18 27.43 -9.49
CA MET A 146 -28.40 27.27 -10.28
C MET A 146 -29.57 27.98 -9.62
N SER A 147 -30.53 28.44 -10.45
CA SER A 147 -31.80 28.92 -9.93
C SER A 147 -32.69 27.74 -9.49
N PRO A 148 -33.47 27.90 -8.40
CA PRO A 148 -34.40 26.89 -7.97
C PRO A 148 -35.48 26.63 -9.03
N PRO A 149 -36.17 25.49 -9.01
CA PRO A 149 -37.26 25.19 -9.93
C PRO A 149 -38.42 26.15 -9.72
N ASN A 150 -39.08 26.53 -10.83
CA ASN A 150 -40.31 27.32 -10.83
C ASN A 150 -41.33 26.71 -11.78
N LEU A 151 -42.58 27.11 -11.64
CA LEU A 151 -43.69 26.58 -12.44
C LEU A 151 -43.68 27.07 -13.90
N GLU A 152 -43.00 28.18 -14.16
CA GLU A 152 -42.89 28.72 -15.52
C GLU A 152 -41.90 27.95 -16.40
N ARG A 153 -40.91 27.30 -15.77
CA ARG A 153 -39.88 26.47 -16.44
C ARG A 153 -39.70 25.16 -15.70
N PRO A 154 -40.57 24.18 -15.92
CA PRO A 154 -40.52 22.87 -15.27
C PRO A 154 -39.42 22.02 -15.90
N ILE A 155 -38.16 22.23 -15.48
CA ILE A 155 -36.98 21.50 -15.94
C ILE A 155 -36.61 20.51 -14.85
N ALA A 156 -36.30 19.27 -15.21
CA ALA A 156 -35.87 18.23 -14.28
C ALA A 156 -34.53 18.60 -13.59
N ASP A 157 -34.30 18.08 -12.40
CA ASP A 157 -33.11 18.38 -11.60
C ASP A 157 -31.81 18.04 -12.35
N TRP A 158 -31.77 16.88 -13.03
CA TRP A 158 -30.64 16.49 -13.86
C TRP A 158 -30.40 17.45 -15.02
N GLU A 159 -31.41 17.79 -15.79
CA GLU A 159 -31.29 18.73 -16.90
C GLU A 159 -30.81 20.13 -16.45
N ARG A 160 -31.26 20.54 -15.26
CA ARG A 160 -30.85 21.80 -14.63
C ARG A 160 -29.36 21.78 -14.28
N LEU A 161 -28.89 20.68 -13.65
CA LEU A 161 -27.50 20.51 -13.30
C LEU A 161 -26.63 20.44 -14.56
N ALA A 162 -27.01 19.64 -15.55
CA ALA A 162 -26.27 19.47 -16.78
C ALA A 162 -26.08 20.77 -17.56
N LYS A 163 -27.13 21.64 -17.62
CA LYS A 163 -27.02 23.00 -18.19
C LYS A 163 -26.06 23.89 -17.40
N GLY A 164 -26.10 23.82 -16.07
CA GLY A 164 -25.16 24.55 -15.22
C GLY A 164 -23.72 24.10 -15.44
N LEU A 165 -23.50 22.80 -15.57
CA LEU A 165 -22.19 22.21 -15.86
C LEU A 165 -21.66 22.62 -17.23
N GLU A 166 -22.47 22.60 -18.27
CA GLU A 166 -22.09 23.07 -19.63
C GLU A 166 -21.47 24.48 -19.59
N THR A 167 -22.06 25.35 -18.80
CA THR A 167 -21.55 26.71 -18.59
C THR A 167 -20.24 26.71 -17.81
N SER A 168 -20.16 25.96 -16.71
CA SER A 168 -18.97 25.91 -15.84
C SER A 168 -17.77 25.22 -16.49
N MET A 169 -18.01 24.25 -17.36
CA MET A 169 -16.98 23.56 -18.15
C MET A 169 -16.49 24.38 -19.35
N GLY A 170 -17.12 25.55 -19.66
CA GLY A 170 -16.76 26.36 -20.82
C GLY A 170 -17.08 25.70 -22.16
N LEU A 171 -18.03 24.76 -22.19
CA LEU A 171 -18.44 24.01 -23.38
C LEU A 171 -19.31 24.84 -24.34
N VAL A 172 -19.17 26.15 -24.36
CA VAL A 172 -19.92 27.04 -25.25
C VAL A 172 -19.53 26.77 -26.71
N ARG A 173 -20.44 26.24 -27.49
CA ARG A 173 -20.26 26.00 -28.92
C ARG A 173 -20.13 27.28 -29.70
N ARG A 174 -19.08 27.38 -30.53
CA ARG A 174 -19.06 28.28 -31.68
C ARG A 174 -19.70 27.52 -32.87
N GLY A 175 -20.96 27.83 -33.18
CA GLY A 175 -21.51 27.69 -34.52
C GLY A 175 -22.20 26.41 -34.98
N GLU A 176 -22.63 25.51 -34.10
CA GLU A 176 -23.57 24.43 -34.49
C GLU A 176 -24.85 24.51 -33.67
N GLU A 177 -25.89 24.97 -34.31
CA GLU A 177 -27.24 25.00 -33.76
C GLU A 177 -27.82 23.60 -33.66
N ASN A 178 -28.43 23.27 -32.53
CA ASN A 178 -29.56 22.39 -32.33
C ASN A 178 -29.46 21.21 -31.34
N LEU A 179 -28.35 20.87 -30.69
CA LEU A 179 -28.43 19.97 -29.56
C LEU A 179 -27.53 20.46 -28.42
N PRO A 180 -28.07 20.65 -27.20
CA PRO A 180 -27.23 20.92 -26.03
C PRO A 180 -26.32 19.77 -25.70
N ARG A 181 -25.02 20.02 -25.47
CA ARG A 181 -24.00 19.02 -25.15
C ARG A 181 -24.24 18.28 -23.82
N TRP A 182 -25.14 18.75 -22.99
CA TRP A 182 -25.52 18.05 -21.76
C TRP A 182 -26.20 16.70 -22.03
N PHE A 183 -26.63 16.40 -23.27
CA PHE A 183 -27.04 15.05 -23.69
C PHE A 183 -25.87 14.07 -23.78
N ASP A 184 -24.64 14.55 -23.84
CA ASP A 184 -23.44 13.72 -23.88
C ASP A 184 -22.86 13.46 -22.47
N LEU A 185 -23.48 14.05 -21.42
CA LEU A 185 -23.08 13.81 -20.04
C LEU A 185 -23.93 12.69 -19.43
N ASP A 186 -23.24 11.72 -18.90
CA ASP A 186 -23.83 10.65 -18.07
C ASP A 186 -23.81 11.02 -16.59
N ILE A 187 -24.59 10.33 -15.79
CA ILE A 187 -24.58 10.47 -14.33
C ILE A 187 -24.57 9.07 -13.70
N ASP A 188 -23.66 8.87 -12.76
CA ASP A 188 -23.61 7.66 -11.96
C ASP A 188 -24.94 7.42 -11.24
N TYR A 189 -25.37 6.15 -11.18
CA TYR A 189 -26.66 5.80 -10.60
C TYR A 189 -26.80 6.18 -9.13
N GLN A 190 -25.75 6.04 -8.34
CA GLN A 190 -25.79 6.40 -6.91
C GLN A 190 -25.88 7.94 -6.76
N CYS A 191 -25.20 8.66 -7.61
CA CYS A 191 -25.27 10.12 -7.67
C CYS A 191 -26.67 10.59 -8.07
N LEU A 192 -27.30 9.97 -9.08
CA LEU A 192 -28.65 10.25 -9.51
C LEU A 192 -29.69 10.04 -8.39
N ARG A 193 -29.54 9.00 -7.59
CA ARG A 193 -30.44 8.71 -6.48
C ARG A 193 -30.49 9.78 -5.41
N THR A 194 -29.39 10.44 -5.15
CA THR A 194 -29.23 11.48 -4.12
C THR A 194 -29.33 12.89 -4.66
N LEU A 195 -29.31 13.07 -5.99
CA LEU A 195 -29.23 14.36 -6.66
C LEU A 195 -30.26 15.37 -6.14
N SER A 196 -31.54 14.97 -6.13
CA SER A 196 -32.64 15.87 -5.78
C SER A 196 -32.58 16.37 -4.34
N SER A 197 -32.18 15.53 -3.40
CA SER A 197 -32.00 15.92 -1.99
C SER A 197 -30.79 16.85 -1.84
N THR A 198 -29.66 16.47 -2.44
CA THR A 198 -28.41 17.26 -2.38
C THR A 198 -28.60 18.68 -2.94
N LEU A 199 -29.28 18.82 -4.09
CA LEU A 199 -29.54 20.14 -4.68
C LEU A 199 -30.38 21.03 -3.78
N ARG A 200 -31.40 20.47 -3.10
CA ARG A 200 -32.26 21.23 -2.18
C ARG A 200 -31.54 21.62 -0.89
N GLU A 201 -30.81 20.70 -0.30
CA GLU A 201 -29.98 20.97 0.90
C GLU A 201 -28.92 22.02 0.62
N ALA A 202 -28.27 21.94 -0.54
CA ALA A 202 -27.27 22.89 -1.02
C ALA A 202 -27.85 24.23 -1.47
N LYS A 203 -29.18 24.42 -1.45
CA LYS A 203 -29.84 25.62 -1.98
C LYS A 203 -29.37 25.94 -3.41
N TRP A 204 -29.24 24.88 -4.24
CA TRP A 204 -28.87 24.95 -5.67
C TRP A 204 -27.45 25.43 -5.95
N ASN A 205 -26.56 25.36 -4.95
CA ASN A 205 -25.15 25.69 -5.06
C ASN A 205 -24.34 24.44 -4.73
N VAL A 206 -23.75 23.78 -5.73
CA VAL A 206 -23.09 22.50 -5.61
C VAL A 206 -21.74 22.47 -6.29
N THR A 207 -20.87 21.58 -5.82
CA THR A 207 -19.66 21.18 -6.54
C THR A 207 -19.88 19.80 -7.13
N VAL A 208 -19.56 19.65 -8.41
CA VAL A 208 -19.80 18.45 -9.18
C VAL A 208 -18.46 17.86 -9.62
N SER A 209 -18.22 16.60 -9.30
CA SER A 209 -17.07 15.85 -9.76
C SER A 209 -17.42 15.12 -11.05
N VAL A 210 -16.69 15.40 -12.13
CA VAL A 210 -16.93 14.86 -13.47
C VAL A 210 -15.72 14.03 -13.90
N TRP A 211 -15.95 12.77 -14.24
CA TRP A 211 -14.93 11.86 -14.74
C TRP A 211 -14.79 11.95 -16.25
N GLN A 212 -13.57 12.17 -16.72
CA GLN A 212 -13.19 12.30 -18.14
C GLN A 212 -14.05 13.29 -18.97
N ASP A 213 -14.57 14.31 -18.30
CA ASP A 213 -15.49 15.30 -18.90
C ASP A 213 -16.78 14.66 -19.50
N LYS A 214 -17.17 13.45 -19.03
CA LYS A 214 -18.29 12.66 -19.56
C LYS A 214 -19.31 12.26 -18.52
N GLU A 215 -18.88 11.83 -17.33
CA GLU A 215 -19.77 11.25 -16.34
C GLU A 215 -19.70 12.01 -15.02
N VAL A 216 -20.85 12.40 -14.49
CA VAL A 216 -20.99 12.96 -13.15
C VAL A 216 -20.96 11.82 -12.15
N ILE A 217 -19.92 11.76 -11.34
CA ILE A 217 -19.69 10.71 -10.35
C ILE A 217 -20.01 11.15 -8.92
N GLU A 218 -20.07 12.46 -8.64
CA GLU A 218 -20.38 12.99 -7.32
C GLU A 218 -20.97 14.39 -7.41
N VAL A 219 -21.93 14.71 -6.50
CA VAL A 219 -22.47 16.05 -6.28
C VAL A 219 -22.41 16.38 -4.80
N GLN A 220 -21.65 17.42 -4.45
CA GLN A 220 -21.43 17.87 -3.07
C GLN A 220 -22.09 19.23 -2.84
N ALA A 221 -22.60 19.45 -1.62
CA ALA A 221 -23.20 20.72 -1.25
C ALA A 221 -22.13 21.82 -1.11
N GLY A 222 -22.40 23.00 -1.68
CA GLY A 222 -21.53 24.17 -1.59
C GLY A 222 -20.28 24.08 -2.45
N TYR A 223 -19.27 24.89 -2.11
CA TYR A 223 -17.97 24.92 -2.80
C TYR A 223 -16.97 23.99 -2.13
N VAL A 224 -16.48 23.02 -2.88
CA VAL A 224 -15.44 22.06 -2.45
C VAL A 224 -14.32 22.06 -3.49
N GLU A 225 -13.17 22.58 -3.13
CA GLU A 225 -12.06 22.82 -4.07
C GLU A 225 -11.20 21.58 -4.28
N ASP A 226 -10.82 20.92 -3.19
CA ASP A 226 -9.87 19.82 -3.24
C ASP A 226 -10.52 18.51 -3.71
N SER A 227 -9.74 17.72 -4.44
CA SER A 227 -10.06 16.35 -4.86
C SER A 227 -8.87 15.45 -4.63
N TYR A 228 -9.12 14.21 -4.22
CA TYR A 228 -8.07 13.28 -3.83
C TYR A 228 -8.09 12.03 -4.69
N GLY A 229 -6.90 11.50 -4.92
CA GLY A 229 -6.71 10.24 -5.63
C GLY A 229 -5.63 9.39 -4.99
N ALA A 230 -5.69 8.09 -5.23
CA ALA A 230 -4.71 7.13 -4.77
C ALA A 230 -4.01 6.43 -5.93
N ALA A 231 -2.69 6.32 -5.87
CA ALA A 231 -1.92 5.47 -6.75
C ALA A 231 -1.38 4.27 -5.95
N VAL A 232 -1.57 3.06 -6.47
CA VAL A 232 -1.19 1.83 -5.77
C VAL A 232 -0.29 0.97 -6.65
N ASP A 233 0.85 0.57 -6.09
CA ASP A 233 1.75 -0.44 -6.69
C ASP A 233 1.58 -1.76 -5.94
N ILE A 234 0.99 -2.75 -6.62
CA ILE A 234 0.77 -4.09 -6.07
C ILE A 234 1.92 -4.99 -6.50
N GLY A 235 3.02 -4.89 -5.77
CA GLY A 235 4.16 -5.78 -5.96
C GLY A 235 3.91 -7.18 -5.39
N SER A 236 4.68 -8.17 -5.85
CA SER A 236 4.62 -9.53 -5.27
C SER A 236 5.08 -9.57 -3.81
N THR A 237 6.00 -8.68 -3.42
CA THR A 237 6.56 -8.63 -2.06
C THR A 237 5.99 -7.48 -1.24
N THR A 238 5.74 -6.33 -1.85
CA THR A 238 5.34 -5.09 -1.17
C THR A 238 4.18 -4.44 -1.92
N VAL A 239 3.18 -4.00 -1.18
CA VAL A 239 2.11 -3.13 -1.67
C VAL A 239 2.40 -1.72 -1.18
N ALA A 240 2.43 -0.75 -2.09
CA ALA A 240 2.64 0.66 -1.77
C ALA A 240 1.45 1.50 -2.25
N LEU A 241 1.03 2.47 -1.44
CA LEU A 241 -0.06 3.38 -1.72
C LEU A 241 0.40 4.82 -1.52
N TYR A 242 0.07 5.66 -2.49
CA TYR A 242 0.35 7.09 -2.52
C TYR A 242 -0.96 7.86 -2.60
N LEU A 243 -1.24 8.70 -1.61
CA LEU A 243 -2.40 9.60 -1.59
C LEU A 243 -1.99 10.97 -2.11
N CYS A 244 -2.67 11.46 -3.13
CA CYS A 244 -2.35 12.70 -3.81
C CYS A 244 -3.55 13.64 -3.84
N ASN A 245 -3.29 14.95 -3.83
CA ASN A 245 -4.26 15.96 -4.22
C ASN A 245 -4.28 16.04 -5.76
N LEU A 246 -5.42 15.73 -6.37
CA LEU A 246 -5.55 15.68 -7.84
C LEU A 246 -5.51 17.07 -8.48
N ARG A 247 -5.83 18.13 -7.73
CA ARG A 247 -5.79 19.51 -8.23
C ARG A 247 -4.36 20.05 -8.30
N THR A 248 -3.55 19.80 -7.25
CA THR A 248 -2.19 20.36 -7.13
C THR A 248 -1.10 19.39 -7.57
N GLY A 249 -1.40 18.10 -7.63
CA GLY A 249 -0.42 17.02 -7.84
C GLY A 249 0.44 16.74 -6.60
N GLU A 250 0.14 17.36 -5.47
CA GLU A 250 0.89 17.17 -4.23
C GLU A 250 0.70 15.76 -3.66
N LEU A 251 1.80 15.12 -3.27
CA LEU A 251 1.81 13.86 -2.53
C LEU A 251 1.54 14.14 -1.06
N LEU A 252 0.37 13.76 -0.57
CA LEU A 252 -0.07 14.01 0.81
C LEU A 252 0.41 12.94 1.80
N ALA A 253 0.46 11.69 1.36
CA ALA A 253 0.94 10.56 2.16
C ALA A 253 1.44 9.41 1.28
N ALA A 254 2.39 8.63 1.81
CA ALA A 254 2.88 7.41 1.19
C ALA A 254 2.98 6.32 2.27
N GLU A 255 2.25 5.23 2.06
CA GLU A 255 2.20 4.09 2.96
C GLU A 255 2.57 2.81 2.23
N SER A 256 3.20 1.88 2.92
CA SER A 256 3.55 0.59 2.32
C SER A 256 3.54 -0.52 3.35
N GLU A 257 3.21 -1.72 2.89
CA GLU A 257 3.19 -2.92 3.72
C GLU A 257 3.66 -4.14 2.90
N MET A 258 4.18 -5.14 3.58
CA MET A 258 4.47 -6.43 2.95
C MET A 258 3.18 -7.02 2.37
N ASN A 259 3.26 -7.55 1.16
CA ASN A 259 2.10 -8.18 0.53
C ASN A 259 1.69 -9.45 1.33
N PRO A 260 0.51 -9.49 1.97
CA PRO A 260 0.11 -10.60 2.83
C PRO A 260 -0.09 -11.90 2.06
N GLN A 261 -0.19 -11.86 0.75
CA GLN A 261 -0.30 -13.06 -0.09
C GLN A 261 0.97 -13.93 -0.02
N ILE A 262 2.06 -13.42 0.57
CA ILE A 262 3.31 -14.17 0.78
C ILE A 262 3.09 -15.43 1.66
N VAL A 263 2.06 -15.42 2.50
CA VAL A 263 1.67 -16.58 3.34
C VAL A 263 1.21 -17.75 2.47
N TYR A 264 0.64 -17.47 1.30
CA TYR A 264 0.14 -18.47 0.35
C TYR A 264 1.16 -18.83 -0.73
N GLY A 265 2.19 -18.00 -0.91
CA GLY A 265 3.28 -18.21 -1.85
C GLY A 265 4.23 -17.01 -1.88
N GLU A 266 5.53 -17.28 -1.74
CA GLU A 266 6.55 -16.21 -1.70
C GLU A 266 6.72 -15.51 -3.05
N ASP A 267 6.50 -16.24 -4.15
CA ASP A 267 6.58 -15.73 -5.51
C ASP A 267 5.26 -15.91 -6.28
N VAL A 268 5.24 -15.38 -7.47
CA VAL A 268 4.07 -15.42 -8.36
C VAL A 268 3.69 -16.86 -8.71
N MET A 269 4.67 -17.72 -8.97
CA MET A 269 4.40 -19.10 -9.41
C MET A 269 3.80 -19.94 -8.27
N SER A 270 4.32 -19.78 -7.06
CA SER A 270 3.77 -20.49 -5.89
C SER A 270 2.35 -20.02 -5.55
N ARG A 271 2.00 -18.74 -5.81
CA ARG A 271 0.62 -18.26 -5.65
C ARG A 271 -0.32 -18.84 -6.70
N ILE A 272 0.12 -18.91 -7.96
CA ILE A 272 -0.64 -19.58 -9.02
C ILE A 272 -0.85 -21.04 -8.65
N GLN A 273 0.18 -21.74 -8.21
CA GLN A 273 0.08 -23.15 -7.78
C GLN A 273 -0.93 -23.29 -6.62
N TYR A 274 -0.89 -22.38 -5.65
CA TYR A 274 -1.85 -22.38 -4.54
C TYR A 274 -3.31 -22.25 -5.02
N THR A 275 -3.58 -21.41 -6.03
CA THR A 275 -4.94 -21.27 -6.60
C THR A 275 -5.40 -22.51 -7.36
N ILE A 276 -4.46 -23.29 -7.90
CA ILE A 276 -4.79 -24.55 -8.61
C ILE A 276 -5.07 -25.69 -7.61
N GLU A 277 -4.30 -25.75 -6.52
CA GLU A 277 -4.39 -26.83 -5.52
C GLU A 277 -5.53 -26.63 -4.51
N HIS A 278 -6.06 -25.41 -4.36
CA HIS A 278 -7.07 -25.10 -3.37
C HIS A 278 -8.28 -24.40 -4.03
N GLU A 279 -9.47 -24.98 -3.93
CA GLU A 279 -10.70 -24.42 -4.50
C GLU A 279 -10.99 -22.98 -4.04
N ASP A 280 -10.67 -22.65 -2.78
CA ASP A 280 -10.84 -21.32 -2.21
C ASP A 280 -9.56 -20.45 -2.28
N GLY A 281 -8.53 -20.94 -2.98
CA GLY A 281 -7.21 -20.31 -3.04
C GLY A 281 -7.24 -18.91 -3.64
N LEU A 282 -7.93 -18.73 -4.76
CA LEU A 282 -8.09 -17.45 -5.42
C LEU A 282 -8.81 -16.42 -4.52
N GLU A 283 -9.92 -16.85 -3.89
CA GLU A 283 -10.69 -15.98 -3.00
C GLU A 283 -9.89 -15.54 -1.77
N LYS A 284 -9.07 -16.43 -1.18
CA LYS A 284 -8.19 -16.11 -0.06
C LYS A 284 -7.14 -15.07 -0.44
N LEU A 285 -6.48 -15.24 -1.59
CA LEU A 285 -5.50 -14.31 -2.10
C LEU A 285 -6.12 -12.95 -2.44
N HIS A 286 -7.31 -12.93 -3.03
CA HIS A 286 -8.09 -11.73 -3.29
C HIS A 286 -8.42 -10.98 -1.98
N LYS A 287 -9.04 -11.67 -1.02
CA LYS A 287 -9.40 -11.05 0.27
C LYS A 287 -8.18 -10.48 1.00
N ALA A 288 -7.04 -11.16 0.94
CA ALA A 288 -5.81 -10.71 1.57
C ALA A 288 -5.32 -9.38 0.99
N VAL A 289 -5.27 -9.23 -0.34
CA VAL A 289 -4.83 -7.98 -0.97
C VAL A 289 -5.84 -6.85 -0.75
N ILE A 290 -7.16 -7.12 -0.85
CA ILE A 290 -8.20 -6.11 -0.60
C ILE A 290 -8.13 -5.59 0.85
N ALA A 291 -7.96 -6.48 1.82
CA ALA A 291 -7.81 -6.09 3.23
C ALA A 291 -6.59 -5.16 3.43
N THR A 292 -5.48 -5.46 2.76
CA THR A 292 -4.27 -4.62 2.82
C THR A 292 -4.48 -3.27 2.16
N LEU A 293 -5.13 -3.21 1.00
CA LEU A 293 -5.45 -1.94 0.33
C LEU A 293 -6.32 -1.05 1.22
N ASN A 294 -7.37 -1.61 1.80
CA ASN A 294 -8.25 -0.87 2.71
C ASN A 294 -7.51 -0.37 3.97
N LYS A 295 -6.58 -1.17 4.49
CA LYS A 295 -5.75 -0.76 5.63
C LYS A 295 -4.81 0.38 5.25
N LEU A 296 -4.08 0.25 4.14
CA LEU A 296 -3.15 1.28 3.64
C LEU A 296 -3.87 2.58 3.33
N LEU A 297 -5.07 2.52 2.73
CA LEU A 297 -5.88 3.68 2.43
C LEU A 297 -6.25 4.46 3.71
N LYS A 298 -6.74 3.76 4.73
CA LYS A 298 -7.05 4.37 6.04
C LYS A 298 -5.81 4.97 6.71
N GLN A 299 -4.65 4.31 6.59
CA GLN A 299 -3.39 4.81 7.13
C GLN A 299 -2.95 6.07 6.39
N ALA A 300 -3.01 6.08 5.05
CA ALA A 300 -2.64 7.22 4.24
C ALA A 300 -3.50 8.45 4.53
N VAL A 301 -4.82 8.27 4.65
CA VAL A 301 -5.74 9.33 5.04
C VAL A 301 -5.39 9.89 6.43
N LYS A 302 -5.12 9.01 7.40
CA LYS A 302 -4.72 9.44 8.74
C LYS A 302 -3.40 10.22 8.73
N SER A 303 -2.39 9.75 7.99
CA SER A 303 -1.08 10.40 7.87
C SER A 303 -1.18 11.76 7.19
N ALA A 304 -1.98 11.85 6.12
CA ALA A 304 -2.26 13.11 5.41
C ALA A 304 -2.92 14.14 6.33
N ASN A 305 -3.95 13.75 7.07
CA ASN A 305 -4.64 14.62 8.02
C ASN A 305 -3.71 15.12 9.13
N MET A 306 -2.81 14.26 9.63
CA MET A 306 -1.81 14.67 10.62
C MET A 306 -0.84 15.71 10.05
N SER A 307 -0.38 15.52 8.81
CA SER A 307 0.51 16.47 8.13
C SER A 307 -0.17 17.81 7.88
N LEU A 308 -1.40 17.80 7.35
CA LEU A 308 -2.18 19.02 7.10
C LEU A 308 -2.45 19.83 8.38
N ARG A 309 -2.78 19.14 9.49
CA ARG A 309 -2.96 19.80 10.79
C ARG A 309 -1.65 20.38 11.34
N ALA A 310 -0.50 19.73 11.12
CA ALA A 310 0.79 20.25 11.53
C ALA A 310 1.17 21.53 10.73
N GLN A 311 0.95 21.53 9.43
CA GLN A 311 1.15 22.69 8.57
C GLN A 311 0.26 23.87 8.95
N ALA A 312 -1.03 23.60 9.22
CA ALA A 312 -1.99 24.63 9.64
C ALA A 312 -1.59 25.29 10.98
N LYS A 313 -1.02 24.52 11.94
CA LYS A 313 -0.50 25.09 13.18
C LYS A 313 0.74 25.97 12.99
N GLN A 314 1.62 25.61 12.05
CA GLN A 314 2.79 26.44 11.73
C GLN A 314 2.37 27.76 11.05
N SER A 315 1.43 27.71 10.11
CA SER A 315 0.94 28.93 9.44
C SER A 315 0.16 29.86 10.36
N SER A 316 -0.52 29.34 11.37
CA SER A 316 -1.25 30.18 12.35
C SER A 316 -0.33 30.93 13.32
N VAL A 317 0.88 30.45 13.54
CA VAL A 317 1.91 31.14 14.35
C VAL A 317 2.54 32.30 13.58
N GLU A 318 2.60 32.23 12.25
CA GLU A 318 3.09 33.31 11.38
C GLU A 318 2.02 34.36 11.03
N GLN A 319 0.73 34.09 11.27
CA GLN A 319 -0.41 34.93 10.86
C GLN A 319 -1.10 35.71 11.97
N GLU A 320 -0.51 35.83 13.17
CA GLU A 320 -1.05 36.77 14.19
C GLU A 320 -1.02 38.25 13.75
N GLU A 321 -0.49 38.59 12.56
CA GLU A 321 -0.42 39.96 12.03
C GLU A 321 -1.39 40.31 10.90
N ILE A 322 -2.20 39.38 10.37
CA ILE A 322 -3.17 39.73 9.30
C ILE A 322 -4.59 39.31 9.68
N ALA A 323 -5.26 40.20 10.41
CA ALA A 323 -6.67 40.08 10.78
C ALA A 323 -7.61 40.22 9.57
N SER A 324 -8.69 39.44 9.59
CA SER A 324 -9.94 39.52 8.79
C SER A 324 -9.98 38.76 7.47
N GLY A 325 -10.08 37.46 7.55
CA GLY A 325 -10.64 36.61 6.51
C GLY A 325 -11.03 35.27 7.14
N LYS A 326 -12.30 34.94 7.15
CA LYS A 326 -12.80 33.68 7.69
C LYS A 326 -12.20 32.51 6.92
N GLU A 327 -11.07 31.98 7.37
CA GLU A 327 -10.62 30.66 6.94
C GLU A 327 -11.63 29.64 7.45
N ARG A 328 -12.21 28.87 6.53
CA ARG A 328 -12.97 27.68 6.90
C ARG A 328 -12.01 26.69 7.55
N PRO A 329 -12.38 26.05 8.68
CA PRO A 329 -11.62 24.93 9.16
C PRO A 329 -11.53 23.91 8.03
N ARG A 330 -10.33 23.55 7.58
CA ARG A 330 -10.13 22.44 6.66
C ARG A 330 -10.72 21.19 7.34
N ASN A 331 -11.76 20.64 6.73
CA ASN A 331 -12.28 19.35 7.16
C ASN A 331 -11.19 18.31 6.90
N ASP A 332 -11.06 17.35 7.83
CA ASP A 332 -10.19 16.21 7.60
C ASP A 332 -10.61 15.47 6.32
N ILE A 333 -9.63 14.99 5.58
CA ILE A 333 -9.85 14.11 4.43
C ILE A 333 -10.49 12.82 4.93
N THR A 334 -11.47 12.32 4.21
CA THR A 334 -12.08 11.01 4.46
C THR A 334 -11.77 10.04 3.32
N VAL A 335 -11.99 8.75 3.54
CA VAL A 335 -11.77 7.73 2.49
C VAL A 335 -12.77 7.92 1.34
N GLU A 336 -13.96 8.38 1.64
CA GLU A 336 -15.05 8.63 0.71
C GLU A 336 -14.77 9.78 -0.25
N GLU A 337 -13.84 10.69 0.10
CA GLU A 337 -13.42 11.81 -0.76
C GLU A 337 -12.34 11.43 -1.78
N ILE A 338 -11.90 10.17 -1.78
CA ILE A 338 -10.94 9.66 -2.76
C ILE A 338 -11.71 9.24 -4.01
N LEU A 339 -11.64 10.08 -5.04
CA LEU A 339 -12.46 9.99 -6.24
C LEU A 339 -11.86 9.08 -7.33
N GLU A 340 -10.55 8.86 -7.29
CA GLU A 340 -9.83 8.09 -8.30
C GLU A 340 -8.79 7.19 -7.65
N MET A 341 -8.69 5.95 -8.13
CA MET A 341 -7.63 5.03 -7.73
C MET A 341 -7.02 4.37 -8.97
N VAL A 342 -5.71 4.53 -9.12
CA VAL A 342 -4.92 3.88 -10.17
C VAL A 342 -4.11 2.75 -9.54
N LEU A 343 -4.28 1.53 -10.07
CA LEU A 343 -3.60 0.34 -9.58
C LEU A 343 -2.65 -0.19 -10.66
N VAL A 344 -1.41 -0.41 -10.28
CA VAL A 344 -0.41 -1.04 -11.13
C VAL A 344 0.11 -2.33 -10.48
N GLY A 345 0.49 -3.30 -11.28
CA GLY A 345 1.01 -4.57 -10.83
C GLY A 345 1.35 -5.46 -12.03
N ASN A 346 1.95 -6.62 -11.80
CA ASN A 346 2.09 -7.61 -12.86
C ASN A 346 0.74 -8.31 -13.15
N SER A 347 0.65 -9.04 -14.26
CA SER A 347 -0.60 -9.68 -14.70
C SER A 347 -1.22 -10.58 -13.63
N THR A 348 -0.41 -11.37 -12.92
CA THR A 348 -0.90 -12.25 -11.85
C THR A 348 -1.48 -11.44 -10.69
N MET A 349 -0.84 -10.34 -10.28
CA MET A 349 -1.37 -9.49 -9.21
C MET A 349 -2.70 -8.85 -9.63
N HIS A 350 -2.90 -8.49 -10.90
CA HIS A 350 -4.18 -8.02 -11.40
C HIS A 350 -5.26 -9.11 -11.35
N HIS A 351 -4.94 -10.34 -11.77
CA HIS A 351 -5.89 -11.47 -11.68
C HIS A 351 -6.30 -11.73 -10.23
N LEU A 352 -5.34 -11.79 -9.30
CA LEU A 352 -5.61 -11.99 -7.88
C LEU A 352 -6.41 -10.83 -7.26
N LEU A 353 -6.11 -9.59 -7.65
CA LEU A 353 -6.87 -8.41 -7.20
C LEU A 353 -8.31 -8.42 -7.68
N LEU A 354 -8.54 -8.78 -8.95
CA LEU A 354 -9.86 -8.77 -9.57
C LEU A 354 -10.64 -10.08 -9.37
N ASN A 355 -10.06 -11.05 -8.65
CA ASN A 355 -10.63 -12.37 -8.42
C ASN A 355 -10.95 -13.11 -9.75
N LEU A 356 -10.04 -13.01 -10.72
CA LEU A 356 -10.17 -13.63 -12.05
C LEU A 356 -9.40 -14.94 -12.12
N HIS A 357 -10.05 -15.97 -12.72
CA HIS A 357 -9.43 -17.26 -13.00
C HIS A 357 -8.50 -17.23 -14.18
#